data_685d2d354e00dccc729448dda115f83b
#
_entry.id   685d2d354e00dccc729448dda115f83b
#
_cell.length_a   1.000
_cell.length_b   1.000
_cell.length_c   1.000
_cell.angle_alpha   90.00
_cell.angle_beta   90.00
_cell.angle_gamma   90.00
#
_symmetry.space_group_name_H-M   'P 1'
#
loop_
_entity.id
_entity.type
_entity.pdbx_description
1 polymer ?
#
loop_
_entity_poly.entity_id
_entity_poly.type
_entity_poly.pdbx_seq_one_letter_code
_entity_poly.pdbx_strand_id
1 'polypeptide(L)'
;MNIIIAAAKTGGHVYPAIEVGKKLLSKGNKVFFIGNGSQIEKNALKGLDFEYKEINIDGVRGKSLFNKIFSSINIISKIFTIWKFINKNQIKAMVGFGGFITVPIGIASLISGVKVFTQEQNSVMGSANKLLSKFAVINFLGFPLIKSQKNCKVYGNPVRDSFTRNKTYVAQNNIIKIYITGGSQGSQYLNTILPTCFCNNKFEVEIRHQCGIGKKHGVNQLYEKSNINSVVKEFFDDPSEQVDWCDYVVCRSGALTISEVSSMSKGALMIPLPSAIDNHQLFNAEHIVKSNLGIIHQEKNGVEDLKNLINKINEEKLYKEWQKQGDQKHFHASNQIANAIIENI
;
A
#
# COMPACT_ATOMS: atom_id res chain seq x y z
N MET A 1 -1.30 22.54 -15.56
CA MET A 1 -2.76 22.41 -15.33
C MET A 1 -3.02 22.21 -13.83
N ASN A 2 -4.26 22.48 -13.40
CA ASN A 2 -4.66 22.30 -11.99
C ASN A 2 -5.35 20.94 -11.82
N ILE A 3 -4.81 20.09 -10.95
CA ILE A 3 -5.24 18.70 -10.77
C ILE A 3 -5.53 18.44 -9.29
N ILE A 4 -6.66 17.80 -8.99
CA ILE A 4 -7.00 17.32 -7.66
C ILE A 4 -6.50 15.88 -7.49
N ILE A 5 -5.81 15.63 -6.38
CA ILE A 5 -5.55 14.29 -5.86
C ILE A 5 -6.38 14.09 -4.59
N ALA A 6 -7.20 13.05 -4.58
CA ALA A 6 -8.05 12.72 -3.45
C ALA A 6 -7.62 11.39 -2.82
N ALA A 7 -7.12 11.47 -1.58
CA ALA A 7 -6.73 10.29 -0.81
C ALA A 7 -6.88 10.59 0.69
N ALA A 8 -7.28 9.58 1.46
CA ALA A 8 -7.45 9.80 2.89
C ALA A 8 -7.23 8.53 3.72
N LYS A 9 -6.94 8.75 5.02
CA LYS A 9 -7.05 7.82 6.14
C LYS A 9 -5.89 6.85 6.30
N THR A 10 -5.44 6.14 5.26
CA THR A 10 -4.43 5.08 5.41
C THR A 10 -3.22 5.34 4.51
N GLY A 11 -2.04 4.91 4.97
CA GLY A 11 -0.83 5.00 4.15
C GLY A 11 -0.94 4.31 2.79
N GLY A 12 -1.76 3.25 2.71
CA GLY A 12 -2.02 2.53 1.45
C GLY A 12 -2.66 3.39 0.35
N HIS A 13 -3.43 4.43 0.71
CA HIS A 13 -3.99 5.41 -0.24
C HIS A 13 -3.11 6.65 -0.37
N VAL A 14 -2.56 7.13 0.75
CA VAL A 14 -1.85 8.41 0.83
C VAL A 14 -0.50 8.37 0.10
N TYR A 15 0.33 7.35 0.34
CA TYR A 15 1.64 7.27 -0.30
C TYR A 15 1.58 7.13 -1.83
N PRO A 16 0.77 6.23 -2.42
CA PRO A 16 0.61 6.18 -3.87
C PRO A 16 0.11 7.49 -4.48
N ALA A 17 -0.80 8.19 -3.78
CA ALA A 17 -1.32 9.48 -4.19
C ALA A 17 -0.22 10.55 -4.24
N ILE A 18 0.65 10.57 -3.23
CA ILE A 18 1.80 11.47 -3.16
C ILE A 18 2.77 11.22 -4.30
N GLU A 19 3.10 9.95 -4.58
CA GLU A 19 4.07 9.64 -5.63
C GLU A 19 3.56 10.05 -7.03
N VAL A 20 2.28 9.86 -7.32
CA VAL A 20 1.69 10.40 -8.56
C VAL A 20 1.71 11.93 -8.56
N GLY A 21 1.38 12.55 -7.42
CA GLY A 21 1.40 14.00 -7.27
C GLY A 21 2.78 14.61 -7.52
N LYS A 22 3.83 14.03 -6.97
CA LYS A 22 5.23 14.44 -7.23
C LYS A 22 5.56 14.41 -8.73
N LYS A 23 5.14 13.35 -9.44
CA LYS A 23 5.38 13.26 -10.91
C LYS A 23 4.55 14.28 -11.68
N LEU A 24 3.33 14.60 -11.23
CA LEU A 24 2.52 15.68 -11.83
C LEU A 24 3.15 17.06 -11.61
N LEU A 25 3.65 17.36 -10.39
CA LEU A 25 4.38 18.58 -10.07
C LEU A 25 5.64 18.73 -10.94
N SER A 26 6.45 17.68 -11.03
CA SER A 26 7.69 17.70 -11.84
C SER A 26 7.45 17.92 -13.32
N LYS A 27 6.21 17.73 -13.80
CA LYS A 27 5.76 18.00 -15.18
C LYS A 27 5.07 19.36 -15.32
N GLY A 28 5.23 20.27 -14.34
CA GLY A 28 4.73 21.64 -14.37
C GLY A 28 3.24 21.78 -14.08
N ASN A 29 2.61 20.78 -13.46
CA ASN A 29 1.22 20.88 -13.04
C ASN A 29 1.11 21.39 -11.60
N LYS A 30 0.01 22.05 -11.27
CA LYS A 30 -0.33 22.42 -9.90
C LYS A 30 -1.20 21.34 -9.29
N VAL A 31 -0.84 20.84 -8.11
CA VAL A 31 -1.52 19.75 -7.45
C VAL A 31 -2.21 20.20 -6.17
N PHE A 32 -3.52 19.96 -6.10
CA PHE A 32 -4.35 20.16 -4.92
C PHE A 32 -4.61 18.81 -4.26
N PHE A 33 -3.96 18.57 -3.14
CA PHE A 33 -4.21 17.35 -2.37
C PHE A 33 -5.39 17.55 -1.43
N ILE A 34 -6.45 16.78 -1.60
CA ILE A 34 -7.63 16.83 -0.72
C ILE A 34 -7.67 15.59 0.15
N GLY A 35 -7.58 15.79 1.46
CA GLY A 35 -7.57 14.76 2.49
C GLY A 35 -8.54 15.05 3.64
N ASN A 36 -8.52 14.21 4.68
CA ASN A 36 -9.39 14.34 5.85
C ASN A 36 -8.67 14.83 7.12
N GLY A 37 -7.43 15.30 7.01
CA GLY A 37 -6.67 15.88 8.12
C GLY A 37 -6.00 14.85 9.04
N SER A 38 -5.87 13.60 8.61
CA SER A 38 -5.20 12.57 9.42
C SER A 38 -3.71 12.88 9.62
N GLN A 39 -3.14 12.43 10.76
CA GLN A 39 -1.73 12.64 11.07
C GLN A 39 -0.81 12.04 9.99
N ILE A 40 -1.22 10.90 9.40
CA ILE A 40 -0.50 10.26 8.30
C ILE A 40 -0.40 11.19 7.10
N GLU A 41 -1.50 11.86 6.72
CA GLU A 41 -1.51 12.83 5.62
C GLU A 41 -0.59 14.01 5.92
N LYS A 42 -0.73 14.61 7.09
CA LYS A 42 0.07 15.79 7.51
C LYS A 42 1.57 15.48 7.52
N ASN A 43 1.94 14.32 8.05
CA ASN A 43 3.34 13.91 8.08
C ASN A 43 3.88 13.60 6.68
N ALA A 44 3.11 12.90 5.85
CA ALA A 44 3.53 12.48 4.53
C ALA A 44 3.59 13.64 3.51
N LEU A 45 2.80 14.71 3.71
CA LEU A 45 2.78 15.89 2.87
C LEU A 45 3.80 16.97 3.29
N LYS A 46 4.44 16.81 4.44
CA LYS A 46 5.38 17.79 4.98
C LYS A 46 6.57 18.02 4.02
N GLY A 47 6.81 19.27 3.67
CA GLY A 47 7.92 19.65 2.77
C GLY A 47 7.64 19.41 1.28
N LEU A 48 6.43 19.00 0.91
CA LEU A 48 6.01 18.88 -0.48
C LEU A 48 5.22 20.11 -0.93
N ASP A 49 5.39 20.51 -2.18
CA ASP A 49 4.72 21.69 -2.78
C ASP A 49 3.31 21.33 -3.28
N PHE A 50 2.49 20.77 -2.38
CA PHE A 50 1.08 20.50 -2.62
C PHE A 50 0.21 21.56 -1.93
N GLU A 51 -0.80 22.05 -2.64
CA GLU A 51 -1.85 22.82 -1.96
C GLU A 51 -2.77 21.83 -1.21
N TYR A 52 -2.55 21.70 0.10
CA TYR A 52 -3.36 20.80 0.93
C TYR A 52 -4.67 21.44 1.35
N LYS A 53 -5.79 20.73 1.10
CA LYS A 53 -7.12 21.09 1.57
C LYS A 53 -7.72 19.97 2.41
N GLU A 54 -8.03 20.29 3.66
CA GLU A 54 -8.73 19.39 4.55
C GLU A 54 -10.24 19.46 4.35
N ILE A 55 -10.89 18.31 4.20
CA ILE A 55 -12.34 18.19 4.15
C ILE A 55 -12.78 17.08 5.13
N ASN A 56 -13.36 17.50 6.23
CA ASN A 56 -13.89 16.57 7.24
C ASN A 56 -15.22 16.00 6.76
N ILE A 57 -15.21 14.72 6.42
CA ILE A 57 -16.39 13.93 6.07
C ILE A 57 -16.35 12.65 6.90
N ASP A 58 -17.39 12.43 7.67
CA ASP A 58 -17.55 11.19 8.43
C ASP A 58 -18.08 10.06 7.56
N GLY A 59 -17.50 8.87 7.69
CA GLY A 59 -18.01 7.68 7.03
C GLY A 59 -19.44 7.34 7.48
N VAL A 60 -20.28 6.91 6.54
CA VAL A 60 -21.70 6.56 6.78
C VAL A 60 -21.86 5.12 7.29
N ARG A 61 -20.83 4.29 7.18
CA ARG A 61 -20.90 2.85 7.50
C ARG A 61 -21.01 2.62 9.01
N GLY A 62 -22.03 1.85 9.43
CA GLY A 62 -22.24 1.51 10.85
C GLY A 62 -23.06 2.53 11.67
N LYS A 63 -23.56 3.61 11.07
CA LYS A 63 -24.38 4.62 11.74
C LYS A 63 -25.87 4.23 11.74
N SER A 64 -26.64 4.68 12.77
CA SER A 64 -28.11 4.55 12.82
C SER A 64 -28.79 5.29 11.67
N LEU A 65 -30.06 4.97 11.37
CA LEU A 65 -30.82 5.60 10.28
C LEU A 65 -30.85 7.14 10.37
N PHE A 66 -31.04 7.70 11.56
CA PHE A 66 -31.01 9.15 11.81
C PHE A 66 -29.66 9.76 11.48
N ASN A 67 -28.58 9.12 11.93
CA ASN A 67 -27.21 9.56 11.65
C ASN A 67 -26.82 9.39 10.17
N LYS A 68 -27.46 8.47 9.42
CA LYS A 68 -27.28 8.34 7.98
C LYS A 68 -27.88 9.54 7.23
N ILE A 69 -29.07 10.02 7.62
CA ILE A 69 -29.70 11.20 7.00
C ILE A 69 -28.84 12.45 7.23
N PHE A 70 -28.41 12.70 8.47
CA PHE A 70 -27.53 13.81 8.82
C PHE A 70 -26.17 13.73 8.04
N SER A 71 -25.60 12.55 7.95
CA SER A 71 -24.37 12.32 7.17
C SER A 71 -24.59 12.58 5.68
N SER A 72 -25.75 12.24 5.13
CA SER A 72 -26.09 12.50 3.72
C SER A 72 -26.22 13.99 3.41
N ILE A 73 -26.86 14.78 4.29
CA ILE A 73 -26.96 16.24 4.16
C ILE A 73 -25.56 16.88 4.24
N ASN A 74 -24.73 16.41 5.16
CA ASN A 74 -23.34 16.88 5.27
C ASN A 74 -22.54 16.57 3.98
N ILE A 75 -22.70 15.39 3.41
CA ILE A 75 -22.04 15.02 2.15
C ILE A 75 -22.47 15.94 1.02
N ILE A 76 -23.77 16.26 0.89
CA ILE A 76 -24.30 17.17 -0.15
C ILE A 76 -23.70 18.58 0.02
N SER A 77 -23.66 19.11 1.25
CA SER A 77 -23.03 20.40 1.56
C SER A 77 -21.55 20.42 1.16
N LYS A 78 -20.82 19.31 1.41
CA LYS A 78 -19.42 19.19 1.02
C LYS A 78 -19.24 19.09 -0.49
N ILE A 79 -20.13 18.38 -1.20
CA ILE A 79 -20.12 18.37 -2.68
C ILE A 79 -20.22 19.79 -3.23
N PHE A 80 -21.14 20.61 -2.70
CA PHE A 80 -21.27 22.01 -3.12
C PHE A 80 -20.03 22.86 -2.82
N THR A 81 -19.43 22.68 -1.65
CA THR A 81 -18.18 23.34 -1.27
C THR A 81 -17.03 22.96 -2.20
N ILE A 82 -16.92 21.67 -2.56
CA ILE A 82 -15.91 21.15 -3.48
C ILE A 82 -16.18 21.67 -4.90
N TRP A 83 -17.43 21.69 -5.33
CA TRP A 83 -17.84 22.23 -6.63
C TRP A 83 -17.41 23.70 -6.79
N LYS A 84 -17.66 24.58 -5.79
CA LYS A 84 -17.17 25.95 -5.76
C LYS A 84 -15.64 26.02 -5.86
N PHE A 85 -14.95 25.14 -5.12
CA PHE A 85 -13.49 25.07 -5.13
C PHE A 85 -12.95 24.68 -6.52
N ILE A 86 -13.56 23.69 -7.17
CA ILE A 86 -13.20 23.21 -8.51
C ILE A 86 -13.30 24.36 -9.53
N ASN A 87 -14.42 25.07 -9.53
CA ASN A 87 -14.65 26.19 -10.47
C ASN A 87 -13.70 27.37 -10.20
N LYS A 88 -13.53 27.75 -8.92
CA LYS A 88 -12.61 28.83 -8.53
C LYS A 88 -11.17 28.56 -8.97
N ASN A 89 -10.71 27.32 -8.83
CA ASN A 89 -9.33 26.93 -9.13
C ASN A 89 -9.15 26.36 -10.53
N GLN A 90 -10.18 26.41 -11.38
CA GLN A 90 -10.12 25.92 -12.77
C GLN A 90 -9.51 24.51 -12.88
N ILE A 91 -9.97 23.59 -12.03
CA ILE A 91 -9.50 22.21 -12.00
C ILE A 91 -9.82 21.52 -13.33
N LYS A 92 -8.87 20.76 -13.88
CA LYS A 92 -9.02 20.05 -15.15
C LYS A 92 -9.17 18.55 -14.98
N ALA A 93 -8.57 17.99 -13.92
CA ALA A 93 -8.67 16.56 -13.61
C ALA A 93 -8.73 16.31 -12.11
N MET A 94 -9.33 15.18 -11.77
CA MET A 94 -9.36 14.61 -10.43
C MET A 94 -8.93 13.15 -10.46
N VAL A 95 -8.03 12.76 -9.56
CA VAL A 95 -7.60 11.38 -9.37
C VAL A 95 -7.97 10.91 -7.98
N GLY A 96 -8.78 9.85 -7.88
CA GLY A 96 -9.18 9.24 -6.62
C GLY A 96 -8.36 7.99 -6.31
N PHE A 97 -7.73 7.96 -5.12
CA PHE A 97 -6.94 6.82 -4.65
C PHE A 97 -7.69 5.92 -3.67
N GLY A 98 -8.99 6.14 -3.50
CA GLY A 98 -9.82 5.39 -2.59
C GLY A 98 -10.08 6.11 -1.27
N GLY A 99 -10.81 5.43 -0.39
CA GLY A 99 -11.39 6.04 0.80
C GLY A 99 -12.70 6.77 0.48
N PHE A 100 -13.56 6.93 1.49
CA PHE A 100 -14.91 7.49 1.28
C PHE A 100 -14.91 8.97 0.88
N ILE A 101 -13.85 9.72 1.17
CA ILE A 101 -13.69 11.12 0.76
C ILE A 101 -13.62 11.29 -0.77
N THR A 102 -13.14 10.29 -1.46
CA THR A 102 -13.00 10.28 -2.92
C THR A 102 -14.33 10.40 -3.63
N VAL A 103 -15.42 9.84 -3.03
CA VAL A 103 -16.76 9.87 -3.64
C VAL A 103 -17.33 11.28 -3.80
N PRO A 104 -17.47 12.11 -2.75
CA PRO A 104 -18.01 13.47 -2.91
C PRO A 104 -17.12 14.36 -3.79
N ILE A 105 -15.80 14.16 -3.77
CA ILE A 105 -14.88 14.88 -4.65
C ILE A 105 -15.11 14.48 -6.11
N GLY A 106 -15.22 13.17 -6.38
CA GLY A 106 -15.50 12.65 -7.70
C GLY A 106 -16.85 13.13 -8.25
N ILE A 107 -17.91 13.11 -7.44
CA ILE A 107 -19.25 13.60 -7.84
C ILE A 107 -19.18 15.09 -8.19
N ALA A 108 -18.56 15.94 -7.33
CA ALA A 108 -18.40 17.36 -7.60
C ALA A 108 -17.60 17.62 -8.90
N SER A 109 -16.57 16.79 -9.15
CA SER A 109 -15.77 16.85 -10.38
C SER A 109 -16.59 16.51 -11.62
N LEU A 110 -17.41 15.45 -11.56
CA LEU A 110 -18.31 15.06 -12.66
C LEU A 110 -19.34 16.17 -12.98
N ILE A 111 -19.96 16.75 -11.95
CA ILE A 111 -20.91 17.87 -12.10
C ILE A 111 -20.23 19.10 -12.73
N SER A 112 -18.94 19.31 -12.47
CA SER A 112 -18.15 20.41 -13.04
C SER A 112 -17.58 20.09 -14.42
N GLY A 113 -17.86 18.94 -15.04
CA GLY A 113 -17.28 18.51 -16.32
C GLY A 113 -15.78 18.20 -16.26
N VAL A 114 -15.24 17.99 -15.06
CA VAL A 114 -13.82 17.66 -14.83
C VAL A 114 -13.57 16.19 -15.12
N LYS A 115 -12.47 15.87 -15.78
CA LYS A 115 -12.04 14.48 -16.05
C LYS A 115 -11.74 13.74 -14.76
N VAL A 116 -12.38 12.61 -14.52
CA VAL A 116 -12.21 11.77 -13.33
C VAL A 116 -11.37 10.56 -13.67
N PHE A 117 -10.38 10.29 -12.84
CA PHE A 117 -9.55 9.09 -12.87
C PHE A 117 -9.61 8.40 -11.51
N THR A 118 -9.39 7.09 -11.47
CA THR A 118 -9.25 6.35 -10.21
C THR A 118 -7.95 5.55 -10.22
N GLN A 119 -7.39 5.31 -9.04
CA GLN A 119 -6.29 4.37 -8.84
C GLN A 119 -6.70 3.38 -7.73
N GLU A 120 -6.68 2.09 -8.06
CA GLU A 120 -6.95 1.00 -7.12
C GLU A 120 -5.67 0.23 -6.86
N GLN A 121 -5.32 0.10 -5.57
CA GLN A 121 -4.10 -0.57 -5.16
C GLN A 121 -4.25 -2.09 -5.11
N ASN A 122 -5.44 -2.57 -4.79
CA ASN A 122 -5.72 -3.98 -4.53
C ASN A 122 -6.28 -4.69 -5.77
N SER A 123 -6.20 -6.02 -5.74
CA SER A 123 -6.85 -6.90 -6.74
C SER A 123 -8.38 -6.92 -6.63
N VAL A 124 -8.94 -6.33 -5.57
CA VAL A 124 -10.37 -6.12 -5.36
C VAL A 124 -10.65 -4.64 -5.24
N MET A 125 -11.51 -4.14 -6.12
CA MET A 125 -11.81 -2.71 -6.16
C MET A 125 -12.64 -2.29 -4.94
N GLY A 126 -12.13 -1.30 -4.20
CA GLY A 126 -12.82 -0.70 -3.06
C GLY A 126 -14.12 0.01 -3.47
N SER A 127 -15.10 0.09 -2.55
CA SER A 127 -16.45 0.59 -2.84
C SER A 127 -16.47 2.01 -3.45
N ALA A 128 -15.59 2.91 -3.00
CA ALA A 128 -15.50 4.27 -3.53
C ALA A 128 -15.01 4.27 -4.99
N ASN A 129 -13.92 3.57 -5.26
CA ASN A 129 -13.38 3.41 -6.62
C ASN A 129 -14.37 2.68 -7.53
N LYS A 130 -15.07 1.65 -7.03
CA LYS A 130 -16.10 0.91 -7.77
C LYS A 130 -17.27 1.80 -8.20
N LEU A 131 -17.66 2.78 -7.38
CA LEU A 131 -18.69 3.74 -7.76
C LEU A 131 -18.19 4.69 -8.85
N LEU A 132 -17.00 5.27 -8.66
CA LEU A 132 -16.43 6.25 -9.59
C LEU A 132 -15.90 5.63 -10.88
N SER A 133 -15.49 4.36 -10.85
CA SER A 133 -14.95 3.66 -12.02
C SER A 133 -15.88 3.62 -13.22
N LYS A 134 -17.19 3.72 -12.98
CA LYS A 134 -18.21 3.77 -14.03
C LYS A 134 -18.15 5.04 -14.88
N PHE A 135 -17.59 6.11 -14.33
CA PHE A 135 -17.53 7.44 -14.94
C PHE A 135 -16.08 7.89 -15.20
N ALA A 136 -15.12 7.12 -14.72
CA ALA A 136 -13.71 7.44 -14.88
C ALA A 136 -13.26 7.26 -16.34
N VAL A 137 -12.43 8.20 -16.81
CA VAL A 137 -11.76 8.12 -18.11
C VAL A 137 -10.86 6.89 -18.15
N ILE A 138 -10.05 6.70 -17.09
CA ILE A 138 -9.19 5.52 -16.90
C ILE A 138 -9.23 5.12 -15.42
N ASN A 139 -9.34 3.82 -15.19
CA ASN A 139 -9.14 3.20 -13.90
C ASN A 139 -7.73 2.58 -13.85
N PHE A 140 -6.81 3.23 -13.17
CA PHE A 140 -5.46 2.71 -12.99
C PHE A 140 -5.46 1.63 -11.92
N LEU A 141 -4.80 0.51 -12.19
CA LEU A 141 -4.78 -0.65 -11.31
C LEU A 141 -3.35 -0.98 -10.88
N GLY A 142 -3.18 -1.24 -9.59
CA GLY A 142 -1.95 -1.79 -9.02
C GLY A 142 -1.74 -3.25 -9.40
N PHE A 143 -2.80 -4.03 -9.27
CA PHE A 143 -2.88 -5.43 -9.68
C PHE A 143 -4.08 -5.66 -10.62
N PRO A 144 -4.05 -6.69 -11.48
CA PRO A 144 -5.24 -7.10 -12.21
C PRO A 144 -6.40 -7.37 -11.26
N LEU A 145 -7.60 -6.91 -11.63
CA LEU A 145 -8.80 -7.15 -10.85
C LEU A 145 -9.32 -8.58 -11.05
N ILE A 146 -9.84 -9.19 -9.97
CA ILE A 146 -10.54 -10.49 -10.05
C ILE A 146 -11.81 -10.38 -10.89
N LYS A 147 -12.53 -9.25 -10.74
CA LYS A 147 -13.72 -8.96 -11.56
C LYS A 147 -13.40 -7.81 -12.51
N SER A 148 -13.41 -8.11 -13.80
CA SER A 148 -13.15 -7.14 -14.86
C SER A 148 -14.06 -5.91 -14.75
N GLN A 149 -13.49 -4.75 -15.02
CA GLN A 149 -14.17 -3.45 -15.10
C GLN A 149 -13.79 -2.76 -16.40
N LYS A 150 -14.64 -1.83 -16.87
CA LYS A 150 -14.34 -1.05 -18.09
C LYS A 150 -13.22 -0.04 -17.83
N ASN A 151 -12.54 0.35 -18.90
CA ASN A 151 -11.50 1.40 -18.89
C ASN A 151 -10.38 1.16 -17.86
N CYS A 152 -9.99 -0.09 -17.60
CA CYS A 152 -8.93 -0.43 -16.68
C CYS A 152 -7.58 -0.56 -17.38
N LYS A 153 -6.53 0.03 -16.78
CA LYS A 153 -5.12 -0.12 -17.19
C LYS A 153 -4.27 -0.54 -15.99
N VAL A 154 -3.56 -1.65 -16.10
CA VAL A 154 -2.67 -2.17 -15.06
C VAL A 154 -1.29 -1.56 -15.24
N TYR A 155 -0.98 -0.52 -14.47
CA TYR A 155 0.33 0.15 -14.47
C TYR A 155 1.19 -0.20 -13.26
N GLY A 156 0.62 -0.93 -12.29
CA GLY A 156 1.26 -1.18 -11.00
C GLY A 156 0.85 -0.16 -9.93
N ASN A 157 1.30 -0.40 -8.72
CA ASN A 157 1.11 0.54 -7.62
C ASN A 157 2.24 1.57 -7.59
N PRO A 158 1.93 2.87 -7.48
CA PRO A 158 2.93 3.89 -7.25
C PRO A 158 3.65 3.63 -5.91
N VAL A 159 4.90 3.23 -5.96
CA VAL A 159 5.76 3.03 -4.80
C VAL A 159 6.64 4.24 -4.56
N ARG A 160 7.09 4.43 -3.33
CA ARG A 160 7.97 5.54 -2.95
C ARG A 160 9.30 5.45 -3.71
N ASP A 161 9.85 6.60 -4.10
CA ASP A 161 11.12 6.66 -4.84
C ASP A 161 12.29 5.97 -4.10
N SER A 162 12.22 5.85 -2.75
CA SER A 162 13.24 5.13 -1.96
C SER A 162 13.26 3.61 -2.21
N PHE A 163 12.17 3.03 -2.73
CA PHE A 163 12.11 1.61 -3.08
C PHE A 163 12.66 1.36 -4.48
N THR A 164 13.83 1.89 -4.76
CA THR A 164 14.57 1.65 -5.99
C THR A 164 15.70 0.66 -5.73
N ARG A 165 15.92 -0.26 -6.66
CA ARG A 165 17.05 -1.18 -6.59
C ARG A 165 18.37 -0.42 -6.82
N ASN A 166 18.98 0.09 -5.77
CA ASN A 166 20.24 0.84 -5.87
C ASN A 166 21.50 0.00 -5.61
N LYS A 167 21.40 -1.23 -5.12
CA LYS A 167 22.60 -2.06 -4.84
C LYS A 167 22.34 -3.53 -5.11
N THR A 168 23.25 -4.17 -5.80
CA THR A 168 23.43 -5.61 -5.80
C THR A 168 23.99 -6.00 -4.42
N TYR A 169 23.12 -6.41 -3.51
CA TYR A 169 23.57 -7.01 -2.26
C TYR A 169 24.14 -8.39 -2.60
N VAL A 170 25.43 -8.54 -2.46
CA VAL A 170 26.12 -9.85 -2.51
C VAL A 170 26.18 -10.33 -1.07
N ALA A 171 25.41 -11.36 -0.76
CA ALA A 171 25.50 -12.02 0.55
C ALA A 171 26.94 -12.55 0.74
N GLN A 172 27.70 -11.92 1.61
CA GLN A 172 29.09 -12.31 1.89
C GLN A 172 29.20 -13.44 2.93
N ASN A 173 28.11 -13.74 3.64
CA ASN A 173 28.09 -14.72 4.73
C ASN A 173 26.93 -15.70 4.55
N ASN A 174 27.02 -16.89 5.20
CA ASN A 174 25.95 -17.90 5.20
C ASN A 174 24.73 -17.51 6.09
N ILE A 175 24.71 -16.32 6.67
CA ILE A 175 23.63 -15.80 7.52
C ILE A 175 22.48 -15.30 6.63
N ILE A 176 21.28 -15.83 6.86
CA ILE A 176 20.08 -15.42 6.13
C ILE A 176 19.43 -14.23 6.84
N LYS A 177 19.24 -13.15 6.12
CA LYS A 177 18.68 -11.90 6.65
C LYS A 177 17.19 -11.79 6.33
N ILE A 178 16.37 -11.63 7.36
CA ILE A 178 14.90 -11.64 7.23
C ILE A 178 14.33 -10.35 7.80
N TYR A 179 13.57 -9.62 6.98
CA TYR A 179 12.77 -8.50 7.45
C TYR A 179 11.33 -8.92 7.68
N ILE A 180 10.80 -8.66 8.88
CA ILE A 180 9.43 -9.02 9.27
C ILE A 180 8.61 -7.74 9.48
N THR A 181 7.43 -7.64 8.83
CA THR A 181 6.56 -6.49 9.01
C THR A 181 5.07 -6.82 8.87
N GLY A 182 4.29 -6.36 9.83
CA GLY A 182 2.83 -6.35 9.78
C GLY A 182 2.24 -5.06 9.21
N GLY A 183 3.09 -4.20 8.59
CA GLY A 183 2.74 -2.83 8.20
C GLY A 183 2.87 -1.85 9.39
N SER A 184 2.35 -0.63 9.24
CA SER A 184 2.51 0.44 10.24
C SER A 184 1.90 0.13 11.61
N GLN A 185 0.86 -0.71 11.67
CA GLN A 185 0.20 -1.09 12.93
C GLN A 185 0.80 -2.35 13.57
N GLY A 186 1.70 -3.04 12.85
CA GLY A 186 2.18 -4.36 13.24
C GLY A 186 1.08 -5.42 13.13
N SER A 187 1.43 -6.67 13.40
CA SER A 187 0.51 -7.81 13.37
C SER A 187 0.72 -8.68 14.59
N GLN A 188 -0.35 -8.86 15.40
CA GLN A 188 -0.27 -9.72 16.59
C GLN A 188 0.17 -11.15 16.24
N TYR A 189 -0.36 -11.73 15.17
CA TYR A 189 0.02 -13.05 14.70
C TYR A 189 1.51 -13.14 14.38
N LEU A 190 2.04 -12.22 13.56
CA LEU A 190 3.46 -12.20 13.22
C LEU A 190 4.32 -12.00 14.46
N ASN A 191 3.92 -11.10 15.37
CA ASN A 191 4.65 -10.78 16.59
C ASN A 191 4.78 -11.96 17.56
N THR A 192 3.76 -12.85 17.61
CA THR A 192 3.74 -13.97 18.55
C THR A 192 4.25 -15.27 17.94
N ILE A 193 3.96 -15.52 16.68
CA ILE A 193 4.24 -16.83 16.06
C ILE A 193 5.63 -16.89 15.43
N LEU A 194 6.05 -15.84 14.72
CA LEU A 194 7.34 -15.86 14.01
C LEU A 194 8.55 -16.08 14.94
N PRO A 195 8.66 -15.44 16.13
CA PRO A 195 9.78 -15.75 17.03
C PRO A 195 9.89 -17.24 17.37
N THR A 196 8.75 -17.95 17.48
CA THR A 196 8.74 -19.39 17.78
C THR A 196 9.09 -20.26 16.57
N CYS A 197 8.86 -19.76 15.36
CA CYS A 197 9.18 -20.51 14.14
C CYS A 197 10.69 -20.63 13.88
N PHE A 198 11.49 -19.72 14.43
CA PHE A 198 12.93 -19.73 14.27
C PHE A 198 13.67 -20.42 15.41
N CYS A 199 12.96 -20.90 16.46
CA CYS A 199 13.56 -21.72 17.51
C CYS A 199 14.13 -23.02 16.91
N ASN A 200 15.38 -23.35 17.27
CA ASN A 200 16.07 -24.55 16.80
C ASN A 200 16.19 -24.63 15.27
N ASN A 201 16.30 -23.48 14.62
CA ASN A 201 16.48 -23.43 13.17
C ASN A 201 17.84 -24.01 12.78
N LYS A 202 17.90 -24.79 11.68
CA LYS A 202 19.12 -25.34 11.10
C LYS A 202 20.01 -24.27 10.46
N PHE A 203 19.46 -23.10 10.20
CA PHE A 203 20.11 -21.98 9.51
C PHE A 203 20.42 -20.86 10.49
N GLU A 204 21.57 -20.23 10.35
CA GLU A 204 21.87 -18.99 11.02
C GLU A 204 21.08 -17.86 10.37
N VAL A 205 20.27 -17.16 11.19
CA VAL A 205 19.38 -16.09 10.73
C VAL A 205 19.63 -14.81 11.51
N GLU A 206 19.50 -13.69 10.83
CA GLU A 206 19.45 -12.35 11.42
C GLU A 206 18.11 -11.72 11.08
N ILE A 207 17.38 -11.23 12.10
CA ILE A 207 16.01 -10.77 11.95
C ILE A 207 15.91 -9.27 12.28
N ARG A 208 15.23 -8.52 11.41
CA ARG A 208 14.71 -7.19 11.72
C ARG A 208 13.19 -7.25 11.75
N HIS A 209 12.58 -6.91 12.89
CA HIS A 209 11.13 -7.04 13.06
C HIS A 209 10.48 -5.71 13.40
N GLN A 210 9.58 -5.21 12.52
CA GLN A 210 8.71 -4.08 12.80
C GLN A 210 7.42 -4.57 13.44
N CYS A 211 7.30 -4.40 14.76
CA CYS A 211 6.24 -5.01 15.56
C CYS A 211 4.99 -4.12 15.73
N GLY A 212 5.09 -2.81 15.45
CA GLY A 212 4.03 -1.82 15.73
C GLY A 212 4.13 -1.20 17.13
N ILE A 213 3.48 -0.05 17.29
CA ILE A 213 3.56 0.78 18.50
C ILE A 213 3.13 0.01 19.74
N GLY A 214 3.89 0.15 20.83
CA GLY A 214 3.61 -0.45 22.14
C GLY A 214 3.90 -1.96 22.24
N LYS A 215 4.47 -2.60 21.20
CA LYS A 215 4.64 -4.06 21.17
C LYS A 215 6.08 -4.54 21.27
N LYS A 216 7.06 -3.62 21.23
CA LYS A 216 8.50 -3.94 21.18
C LYS A 216 8.95 -4.85 22.30
N HIS A 217 8.59 -4.53 23.56
CA HIS A 217 9.06 -5.26 24.73
C HIS A 217 8.67 -6.76 24.68
N GLY A 218 7.40 -7.06 24.42
CA GLY A 218 6.93 -8.45 24.37
C GLY A 218 7.55 -9.26 23.21
N VAL A 219 7.77 -8.62 22.05
CA VAL A 219 8.40 -9.29 20.90
C VAL A 219 9.88 -9.55 21.16
N ASN A 220 10.61 -8.59 21.75
CA ASN A 220 12.00 -8.81 22.18
C ASN A 220 12.13 -10.02 23.10
N GLN A 221 11.30 -10.11 24.14
CA GLN A 221 11.34 -11.23 25.09
C GLN A 221 11.16 -12.59 24.39
N LEU A 222 10.34 -12.66 23.36
CA LEU A 222 10.15 -13.90 22.59
C LEU A 222 11.40 -14.28 21.79
N TYR A 223 12.08 -13.31 21.17
CA TYR A 223 13.34 -13.57 20.45
C TYR A 223 14.49 -13.93 21.40
N GLU A 224 14.60 -13.26 22.55
CA GLU A 224 15.59 -13.58 23.58
C GLU A 224 15.45 -15.01 24.09
N LYS A 225 14.22 -15.45 24.39
CA LYS A 225 13.93 -16.84 24.79
C LYS A 225 14.31 -17.86 23.72
N SER A 226 14.26 -17.47 22.46
CA SER A 226 14.59 -18.32 21.32
C SER A 226 16.07 -18.25 20.92
N ASN A 227 16.88 -17.44 21.61
CA ASN A 227 18.29 -17.19 21.31
C ASN A 227 18.58 -16.82 19.85
N ILE A 228 17.73 -15.92 19.31
CA ILE A 228 17.80 -15.48 17.91
C ILE A 228 18.37 -14.07 17.84
N ASN A 229 19.35 -13.87 16.95
CA ASN A 229 19.86 -12.52 16.66
C ASN A 229 18.78 -11.66 16.00
N SER A 230 18.28 -10.68 16.72
CA SER A 230 17.17 -9.86 16.23
C SER A 230 17.26 -8.39 16.64
N VAL A 231 16.76 -7.51 15.75
CA VAL A 231 16.55 -6.09 16.01
C VAL A 231 15.04 -5.82 15.91
N VAL A 232 14.39 -5.60 17.04
CA VAL A 232 12.94 -5.30 17.08
C VAL A 232 12.73 -3.80 17.25
N LYS A 233 11.95 -3.19 16.35
CA LYS A 233 11.51 -1.80 16.45
C LYS A 233 10.00 -1.71 16.30
N GLU A 234 9.40 -0.71 16.93
CA GLU A 234 7.99 -0.39 16.74
C GLU A 234 7.73 0.07 15.32
N PHE A 235 8.64 0.90 14.80
CA PHE A 235 8.64 1.42 13.46
C PHE A 235 10.08 1.64 12.98
N PHE A 236 10.36 1.37 11.71
CA PHE A 236 11.60 1.75 11.04
C PHE A 236 11.32 3.01 10.21
N ASP A 237 12.14 4.04 10.37
CA ASP A 237 11.95 5.33 9.69
C ASP A 237 12.04 5.18 8.17
N ASP A 238 12.98 4.39 7.69
CA ASP A 238 13.08 4.00 6.29
C ASP A 238 12.91 2.48 6.10
N PRO A 239 11.69 2.04 5.74
CA PRO A 239 11.45 0.64 5.41
C PRO A 239 12.19 0.16 4.15
N SER A 240 12.60 1.05 3.24
CA SER A 240 13.35 0.64 2.04
C SER A 240 14.74 0.12 2.37
N GLU A 241 15.41 0.70 3.36
CA GLU A 241 16.68 0.18 3.87
C GLU A 241 16.53 -1.23 4.46
N GLN A 242 15.37 -1.54 5.07
CA GLN A 242 15.13 -2.86 5.63
C GLN A 242 14.90 -3.90 4.53
N VAL A 243 14.19 -3.52 3.47
CA VAL A 243 13.98 -4.36 2.30
C VAL A 243 15.28 -4.55 1.52
N ASP A 244 16.11 -3.53 1.39
CA ASP A 244 17.43 -3.65 0.74
C ASP A 244 18.35 -4.60 1.52
N TRP A 245 18.38 -4.47 2.85
CA TRP A 245 19.21 -5.25 3.77
C TRP A 245 18.88 -6.74 3.78
N CYS A 246 17.59 -7.13 3.64
CA CYS A 246 17.17 -8.52 3.83
C CYS A 246 17.35 -9.37 2.57
N ASP A 247 17.40 -10.69 2.74
CA ASP A 247 17.34 -11.66 1.66
C ASP A 247 15.89 -11.85 1.20
N TYR A 248 14.94 -11.89 2.14
CA TYR A 248 13.51 -11.92 1.87
C TYR A 248 12.70 -11.29 3.01
N VAL A 249 11.43 -11.01 2.71
CA VAL A 249 10.51 -10.37 3.65
C VAL A 249 9.46 -11.38 4.11
N VAL A 250 9.09 -11.32 5.40
CA VAL A 250 7.88 -11.99 5.92
C VAL A 250 6.86 -10.90 6.28
N CYS A 251 5.71 -10.87 5.62
CA CYS A 251 4.79 -9.75 5.80
C CYS A 251 3.31 -10.08 5.61
N ARG A 252 2.45 -9.14 6.05
CA ARG A 252 1.07 -9.08 5.56
C ARG A 252 1.06 -8.66 4.10
N SER A 253 0.11 -9.19 3.31
CA SER A 253 -0.01 -8.89 1.87
C SER A 253 -0.84 -7.64 1.57
N GLY A 254 -0.58 -6.56 2.32
CA GLY A 254 -1.09 -5.23 1.96
C GLY A 254 -0.52 -4.80 0.61
N ALA A 255 -1.36 -4.27 -0.29
CA ALA A 255 -0.99 -4.00 -1.67
C ALA A 255 0.29 -3.17 -1.81
N LEU A 256 0.44 -2.10 -1.03
CA LEU A 256 1.63 -1.24 -1.10
C LEU A 256 2.88 -1.97 -0.62
N THR A 257 2.81 -2.68 0.52
CA THR A 257 3.97 -3.40 1.07
C THR A 257 4.55 -4.41 0.08
N ILE A 258 3.70 -5.26 -0.51
CA ILE A 258 4.18 -6.28 -1.45
C ILE A 258 4.63 -5.67 -2.79
N SER A 259 4.06 -4.54 -3.20
CA SER A 259 4.51 -3.78 -4.37
C SER A 259 5.88 -3.13 -4.14
N GLU A 260 6.13 -2.59 -2.95
CA GLU A 260 7.42 -2.03 -2.55
C GLU A 260 8.51 -3.12 -2.49
N VAL A 261 8.20 -4.27 -1.91
CA VAL A 261 9.12 -5.41 -1.83
C VAL A 261 9.46 -5.93 -3.23
N SER A 262 8.46 -6.15 -4.09
CA SER A 262 8.67 -6.67 -5.44
C SER A 262 9.41 -5.69 -6.35
N SER A 263 9.20 -4.37 -6.19
CA SER A 263 9.92 -3.34 -6.96
C SER A 263 11.44 -3.34 -6.68
N MET A 264 11.85 -3.79 -5.51
CA MET A 264 13.26 -3.98 -5.14
C MET A 264 13.81 -5.37 -5.53
N SER A 265 13.08 -6.15 -6.31
CA SER A 265 13.42 -7.53 -6.68
C SER A 265 13.64 -8.42 -5.46
N LYS A 266 12.88 -8.20 -4.41
CA LYS A 266 12.85 -9.07 -3.22
C LYS A 266 11.58 -9.90 -3.25
N GLY A 267 11.68 -11.13 -2.76
CA GLY A 267 10.51 -11.98 -2.58
C GLY A 267 9.99 -11.96 -1.15
N ALA A 268 8.78 -12.49 -0.98
CA ALA A 268 8.15 -12.49 0.31
C ALA A 268 7.47 -13.83 0.67
N LEU A 269 7.57 -14.20 1.95
CA LEU A 269 6.63 -15.11 2.58
C LEU A 269 5.44 -14.27 3.07
N MET A 270 4.34 -14.34 2.34
CA MET A 270 3.17 -13.52 2.55
C MET A 270 2.15 -14.22 3.44
N ILE A 271 1.69 -13.54 4.47
CA ILE A 271 0.69 -14.04 5.42
C ILE A 271 -0.54 -13.12 5.35
N PRO A 272 -1.49 -13.39 4.44
CA PRO A 272 -2.67 -12.56 4.29
C PRO A 272 -3.47 -12.43 5.59
N LEU A 273 -3.99 -11.24 5.87
CA LEU A 273 -4.85 -11.00 7.02
C LEU A 273 -6.20 -11.70 6.81
N PRO A 274 -6.62 -12.66 7.67
CA PRO A 274 -7.86 -13.41 7.46
C PRO A 274 -9.13 -12.55 7.48
N SER A 275 -9.12 -11.45 8.25
CA SER A 275 -10.22 -10.51 8.34
C SER A 275 -10.20 -9.40 7.27
N ALA A 276 -9.34 -9.52 6.27
CA ALA A 276 -9.28 -8.54 5.18
C ALA A 276 -10.60 -8.53 4.38
N ILE A 277 -11.18 -7.34 4.21
CA ILE A 277 -12.44 -7.17 3.49
C ILE A 277 -12.31 -7.78 2.08
N ASP A 278 -13.31 -8.60 1.71
CA ASP A 278 -13.36 -9.28 0.41
C ASP A 278 -12.08 -10.09 0.09
N ASN A 279 -11.35 -10.55 1.11
CA ASN A 279 -10.10 -11.31 0.99
C ASN A 279 -9.03 -10.63 0.10
N HIS A 280 -9.06 -9.29 -0.01
CA HIS A 280 -8.17 -8.57 -0.92
C HIS A 280 -6.68 -8.88 -0.70
N GLN A 281 -6.25 -9.14 0.56
CA GLN A 281 -4.86 -9.48 0.83
C GLN A 281 -4.46 -10.84 0.25
N LEU A 282 -5.34 -11.84 0.30
CA LEU A 282 -5.08 -13.14 -0.33
C LEU A 282 -4.90 -12.98 -1.83
N PHE A 283 -5.81 -12.27 -2.48
CA PHE A 283 -5.74 -12.06 -3.92
C PHE A 283 -4.54 -11.22 -4.36
N ASN A 284 -4.14 -10.23 -3.56
CA ASN A 284 -2.89 -9.49 -3.80
C ASN A 284 -1.68 -10.43 -3.77
N ALA A 285 -1.62 -11.31 -2.76
CA ALA A 285 -0.52 -12.28 -2.61
C ALA A 285 -0.46 -13.29 -3.77
N GLU A 286 -1.61 -13.75 -4.27
CA GLU A 286 -1.68 -14.65 -5.42
C GLU A 286 -1.04 -14.05 -6.69
N HIS A 287 -1.14 -12.72 -6.90
CA HIS A 287 -0.45 -12.06 -8.01
C HIS A 287 1.06 -12.09 -7.85
N ILE A 288 1.57 -11.90 -6.65
CA ILE A 288 3.02 -11.97 -6.37
C ILE A 288 3.53 -13.40 -6.58
N VAL A 289 2.76 -14.42 -6.16
CA VAL A 289 3.12 -15.83 -6.40
C VAL A 289 3.13 -16.15 -7.90
N LYS A 290 2.15 -15.69 -8.67
CA LYS A 290 2.13 -15.85 -10.14
C LYS A 290 3.32 -15.19 -10.84
N SER A 291 3.91 -14.17 -10.23
CA SER A 291 5.14 -13.52 -10.69
C SER A 291 6.42 -14.20 -10.18
N ASN A 292 6.32 -15.36 -9.53
CA ASN A 292 7.44 -16.07 -8.90
C ASN A 292 8.25 -15.19 -7.92
N LEU A 293 7.57 -14.36 -7.14
CA LEU A 293 8.19 -13.45 -6.17
C LEU A 293 7.77 -13.73 -4.72
N GLY A 294 7.33 -14.95 -4.43
CA GLY A 294 7.01 -15.31 -3.06
C GLY A 294 6.12 -16.53 -2.89
N ILE A 295 5.81 -16.80 -1.63
CA ILE A 295 4.96 -17.92 -1.18
C ILE A 295 3.89 -17.38 -0.24
N ILE A 296 2.73 -18.03 -0.19
CA ILE A 296 1.62 -17.70 0.70
C ILE A 296 1.53 -18.73 1.82
N HIS A 297 1.45 -18.24 3.06
CA HIS A 297 0.97 -18.99 4.21
C HIS A 297 -0.35 -18.43 4.69
N GLN A 298 -1.36 -19.27 4.92
CA GLN A 298 -2.61 -18.85 5.55
C GLN A 298 -2.62 -19.27 7.02
N GLU A 299 -3.02 -18.38 7.93
CA GLU A 299 -3.00 -18.66 9.38
C GLU A 299 -3.75 -19.94 9.77
N LYS A 300 -4.80 -20.32 9.03
CA LYS A 300 -5.57 -21.55 9.22
C LYS A 300 -4.76 -22.83 9.02
N ASN A 301 -3.65 -22.78 8.29
CA ASN A 301 -2.79 -23.94 8.03
C ASN A 301 -1.91 -24.31 9.24
N GLY A 302 -1.87 -23.42 10.26
CA GLY A 302 -1.15 -23.69 11.50
C GLY A 302 0.35 -23.38 11.47
N VAL A 303 0.95 -23.42 12.64
CA VAL A 303 2.35 -23.00 12.86
C VAL A 303 3.35 -23.95 12.19
N GLU A 304 3.03 -25.23 12.13
CA GLU A 304 3.92 -26.24 11.53
C GLU A 304 4.08 -26.04 10.02
N ASP A 305 2.98 -25.71 9.32
CA ASP A 305 3.05 -25.34 7.89
C ASP A 305 3.93 -24.11 7.69
N LEU A 306 3.81 -23.09 8.55
CA LEU A 306 4.65 -21.89 8.49
C LEU A 306 6.14 -22.22 8.67
N LYS A 307 6.49 -23.06 9.65
CA LYS A 307 7.87 -23.54 9.86
C LYS A 307 8.41 -24.28 8.65
N ASN A 308 7.61 -25.18 8.08
CA ASN A 308 7.98 -25.95 6.90
C ASN A 308 8.23 -25.04 5.69
N LEU A 309 7.42 -24.00 5.49
CA LEU A 309 7.65 -23.01 4.44
C LEU A 309 8.92 -22.19 4.67
N ILE A 310 9.19 -21.76 5.90
CA ILE A 310 10.44 -21.04 6.24
C ILE A 310 11.65 -21.94 5.96
N ASN A 311 11.62 -23.21 6.40
CA ASN A 311 12.69 -24.16 6.14
C ASN A 311 12.89 -24.38 4.64
N LYS A 312 11.82 -24.57 3.88
CA LYS A 312 11.87 -24.72 2.42
C LYS A 312 12.51 -23.50 1.74
N ILE A 313 12.12 -22.28 2.11
CA ILE A 313 12.70 -21.04 1.55
C ILE A 313 14.21 -21.02 1.80
N ASN A 314 14.64 -21.41 2.99
CA ASN A 314 16.04 -21.36 3.41
C ASN A 314 16.88 -22.49 2.79
N GLU A 315 16.37 -23.74 2.78
CA GLU A 315 17.04 -24.91 2.22
C GLU A 315 17.22 -24.81 0.70
N GLU A 316 16.14 -24.47 -0.01
CA GLU A 316 16.14 -24.33 -1.47
C GLU A 316 16.68 -22.95 -1.92
N LYS A 317 16.99 -22.04 -0.99
CA LYS A 317 17.45 -20.67 -1.24
C LYS A 317 16.55 -19.92 -2.22
N LEU A 318 15.23 -20.10 -2.11
CA LEU A 318 14.23 -19.53 -3.02
C LEU A 318 14.35 -18.00 -3.16
N TYR A 319 14.80 -17.31 -2.10
CA TYR A 319 15.03 -15.87 -2.12
C TYR A 319 16.06 -15.44 -3.21
N LYS A 320 17.03 -16.31 -3.58
CA LYS A 320 17.97 -16.01 -4.67
C LYS A 320 17.30 -16.05 -6.04
N GLU A 321 16.36 -16.99 -6.23
CA GLU A 321 15.58 -17.04 -7.47
C GLU A 321 14.61 -15.84 -7.56
N TRP A 322 13.97 -15.46 -6.47
CA TRP A 322 13.12 -14.27 -6.41
C TRP A 322 13.88 -13.00 -6.80
N GLN A 323 15.13 -12.85 -6.33
CA GLN A 323 15.96 -11.69 -6.65
C GLN A 323 16.32 -11.56 -8.13
N LYS A 324 16.28 -12.64 -8.90
CA LYS A 324 16.50 -12.65 -10.34
C LYS A 324 15.29 -12.16 -11.13
N GLN A 325 14.07 -12.36 -10.59
CA GLN A 325 12.81 -12.07 -11.31
C GLN A 325 12.57 -10.57 -11.48
N GLY A 326 12.54 -9.82 -10.38
CA GLY A 326 12.28 -8.39 -10.35
C GLY A 326 10.96 -7.96 -11.02
N ASP A 327 10.18 -7.12 -10.37
CA ASP A 327 9.00 -6.49 -11.00
C ASP A 327 9.13 -4.96 -10.92
N GLN A 328 9.60 -4.35 -12.00
CA GLN A 328 9.75 -2.89 -12.07
C GLN A 328 8.45 -2.16 -12.42
N LYS A 329 7.36 -2.89 -12.66
CA LYS A 329 6.06 -2.29 -13.01
C LYS A 329 5.62 -1.27 -11.97
N HIS A 330 5.71 -1.63 -10.69
CA HIS A 330 5.33 -0.75 -9.59
C HIS A 330 6.19 0.50 -9.49
N PHE A 331 7.48 0.37 -9.76
CA PHE A 331 8.41 1.50 -9.75
C PHE A 331 8.08 2.55 -10.82
N HIS A 332 7.69 2.14 -12.02
CA HIS A 332 7.33 3.05 -13.10
C HIS A 332 5.89 3.57 -13.04
N ALA A 333 5.05 3.01 -12.17
CA ALA A 333 3.61 3.27 -12.10
C ALA A 333 3.27 4.76 -11.93
N SER A 334 3.94 5.46 -11.01
CA SER A 334 3.66 6.88 -10.74
C SER A 334 3.86 7.76 -11.98
N ASN A 335 4.93 7.51 -12.74
CA ASN A 335 5.23 8.27 -13.96
C ASN A 335 4.27 7.93 -15.10
N GLN A 336 3.93 6.64 -15.28
CA GLN A 336 2.97 6.19 -16.29
C GLN A 336 1.57 6.74 -16.02
N ILE A 337 1.12 6.73 -14.78
CA ILE A 337 -0.16 7.30 -14.36
C ILE A 337 -0.19 8.81 -14.62
N ALA A 338 0.85 9.53 -14.20
CA ALA A 338 0.94 10.98 -14.42
C ALA A 338 0.90 11.34 -15.91
N ASN A 339 1.64 10.63 -16.77
CA ASN A 339 1.60 10.81 -18.22
C ASN A 339 0.20 10.55 -18.78
N ALA A 340 -0.41 9.43 -18.42
CA ALA A 340 -1.74 9.06 -18.92
C ALA A 340 -2.83 10.06 -18.49
N ILE A 341 -2.71 10.66 -17.31
CA ILE A 341 -3.60 11.75 -16.88
C ILE A 341 -3.43 12.97 -17.79
N ILE A 342 -2.20 13.42 -18.01
CA ILE A 342 -1.90 14.62 -18.81
C ILE A 342 -2.35 14.45 -20.27
N GLU A 343 -2.14 13.27 -20.85
CA GLU A 343 -2.52 12.94 -22.23
C GLU A 343 -4.05 12.87 -22.45
N ASN A 344 -4.83 12.68 -21.37
CA ASN A 344 -6.28 12.51 -21.47
C ASN A 344 -7.09 13.70 -20.91
N ILE A 345 -6.43 14.83 -20.57
CA ILE A 345 -7.09 16.10 -20.21
C ILE A 345 -7.24 16.99 -21.44
#